data_ee015880d89456538498c2085db71c60
#
_entry.id   ee015880d89456538498c2085db71c60
#
_cell.length_a   1.000
_cell.length_b   1.000
_cell.length_c   1.000
_cell.angle_alpha   90.00
_cell.angle_beta   90.00
_cell.angle_gamma   90.00
#
_symmetry.space_group_name_H-M   'P 1'
#
loop_
_entity.id
_entity.type
_entity.pdbx_description
1 polymer ?
#
loop_
_entity_poly.entity_id
_entity_poly.type
_entity_poly.pdbx_seq_one_letter_code
_entity_poly.pdbx_strand_id
1 'polypeptide(L)'
;KQMMMLYLGVTVTLATGIFLLHAIGSSNHRHRSLILGSVVMWASAMLTATSEAPDSQNRAETTQASAAKQITNRPIEVQGDGYVSSNTCRTCHQHNYDTWYDSYHRTMTQVATTESVFGKFDNIELELAGQTYLLEQINGKYWVEMDDPERPRNNDTVDRIKRQIVMTTGSHHMQAYWLETRDGRKLMQFPFVFLKKEQRWIPSDASFLQPPRTSQLPVPGLWNMNCVRCHVTDGRPRYRPPDILDTQLSEFGIACEACHGPGERHARTFSELSGTALEERLEVSGKGIVHPARLSHERSSQVCGQCHGVSRFYDDESTKNWMDKGFQFRPGNDLTLTRFMVRMDDTLELPAIKELLKSEPTYLEDRFWSDGMVRV
;
A
#
# COMPACT_ATOMS: atom_id res chain seq x y z
N LYS A 1 9.53 24.05 -3.06
CA LYS A 1 10.10 24.70 -1.84
C LYS A 1 11.58 24.40 -1.64
N GLN A 2 12.03 23.15 -1.81
CA GLN A 2 13.47 22.78 -1.67
C GLN A 2 14.35 23.45 -2.75
N MET A 3 13.91 23.49 -3.99
CA MET A 3 14.66 24.13 -5.08
C MET A 3 14.80 25.66 -4.90
N MET A 4 13.79 26.30 -4.31
CA MET A 4 13.83 27.73 -3.99
C MET A 4 14.76 28.05 -2.80
N MET A 5 14.88 27.14 -1.82
CA MET A 5 15.86 27.26 -0.74
C MET A 5 17.31 27.06 -1.22
N LEU A 6 17.54 26.15 -2.19
CA LEU A 6 18.87 25.94 -2.78
C LEU A 6 19.33 27.18 -3.56
N TYR A 7 18.44 27.82 -4.33
CA TYR A 7 18.73 29.06 -5.06
C TYR A 7 19.01 30.25 -4.12
N LEU A 8 18.26 30.37 -3.02
CA LEU A 8 18.55 31.41 -2.01
C LEU A 8 19.88 31.15 -1.31
N GLY A 9 20.22 29.90 -1.00
CA GLY A 9 21.51 29.56 -0.40
C GLY A 9 22.70 29.87 -1.29
N VAL A 10 22.65 29.56 -2.59
CA VAL A 10 23.72 29.81 -3.55
C VAL A 10 23.89 31.31 -3.82
N THR A 11 22.79 32.09 -3.91
CA THR A 11 22.89 33.55 -4.13
C THR A 11 23.43 34.29 -2.91
N VAL A 12 23.05 33.88 -1.69
CA VAL A 12 23.61 34.46 -0.45
C VAL A 12 25.09 34.13 -0.30
N THR A 13 25.53 32.90 -0.67
CA THR A 13 26.95 32.49 -0.60
C THR A 13 27.82 33.22 -1.61
N LEU A 14 27.34 33.47 -2.83
CA LEU A 14 28.04 34.25 -3.85
C LEU A 14 28.15 35.73 -3.47
N ALA A 15 27.08 36.33 -2.91
CA ALA A 15 27.10 37.73 -2.49
C ALA A 15 28.03 37.96 -1.29
N THR A 16 28.07 37.06 -0.32
CA THR A 16 29.01 37.15 0.82
C THR A 16 30.45 36.89 0.40
N GLY A 17 30.69 35.99 -0.56
CA GLY A 17 32.00 35.70 -1.11
C GLY A 17 32.63 36.93 -1.85
N ILE A 18 31.83 37.64 -2.63
CA ILE A 18 32.25 38.87 -3.34
C ILE A 18 32.53 40.03 -2.37
N PHE A 19 31.72 40.17 -1.31
CA PHE A 19 31.94 41.20 -0.28
C PHE A 19 33.22 40.96 0.53
N LEU A 20 33.51 39.67 0.86
CA LEU A 20 34.74 39.28 1.54
C LEU A 20 36.00 39.50 0.70
N LEU A 21 35.96 39.23 -0.61
CA LEU A 21 37.07 39.50 -1.51
C LEU A 21 37.36 40.99 -1.63
N HIS A 22 36.35 41.84 -1.58
CA HIS A 22 36.51 43.29 -1.59
C HIS A 22 37.09 43.82 -0.26
N ALA A 23 36.67 43.23 0.87
CA ALA A 23 37.18 43.61 2.19
C ALA A 23 38.66 43.20 2.42
N ILE A 24 39.10 42.08 1.84
CA ILE A 24 40.52 41.62 1.92
C ILE A 24 41.48 42.50 1.11
N GLY A 25 40.97 43.15 0.04
CA GLY A 25 41.78 44.07 -0.79
C GLY A 25 42.09 45.41 -0.13
N SER A 26 41.36 45.83 0.93
CA SER A 26 41.44 47.17 1.51
C SER A 26 41.92 47.24 2.96
N SER A 27 42.29 46.13 3.61
CA SER A 27 42.61 46.14 5.06
C SER A 27 44.04 45.77 5.41
N ASN A 28 44.56 46.42 6.48
CA ASN A 28 45.89 46.24 7.04
C ASN A 28 46.10 44.86 7.66
N HIS A 29 47.33 44.36 7.75
CA HIS A 29 47.74 42.98 8.11
C HIS A 29 47.10 42.40 9.38
N ARG A 30 46.74 43.22 10.38
CA ARG A 30 46.10 42.74 11.63
C ARG A 30 44.64 42.27 11.49
N HIS A 31 43.91 42.76 10.48
CA HIS A 31 42.53 42.32 10.24
C HIS A 31 42.43 41.06 9.36
N ARG A 32 43.49 40.70 8.63
CA ARG A 32 43.50 39.48 7.78
C ARG A 32 43.42 38.18 8.57
N SER A 33 44.05 38.12 9.75
CA SER A 33 44.05 36.92 10.58
C SER A 33 42.68 36.64 11.24
N LEU A 34 41.91 37.69 11.58
CA LEU A 34 40.57 37.58 12.15
C LEU A 34 39.54 37.14 11.09
N ILE A 35 39.67 37.64 9.86
CA ILE A 35 38.77 37.28 8.76
C ILE A 35 39.02 35.85 8.27
N LEU A 36 40.29 35.37 8.19
CA LEU A 36 40.58 33.97 7.86
C LEU A 36 40.08 33.00 8.93
N GLY A 37 40.21 33.36 10.22
CA GLY A 37 39.66 32.51 11.33
C GLY A 37 38.15 32.36 11.27
N SER A 38 37.43 33.43 10.92
CA SER A 38 35.98 33.40 10.78
C SER A 38 35.52 32.60 9.57
N VAL A 39 36.22 32.64 8.44
CA VAL A 39 35.90 31.87 7.23
C VAL A 39 36.12 30.37 7.44
N VAL A 40 37.18 29.98 8.16
CA VAL A 40 37.49 28.59 8.46
C VAL A 40 36.46 28.03 9.46
N MET A 41 36.04 28.81 10.46
CA MET A 41 34.95 28.38 11.41
C MET A 41 33.60 28.23 10.72
N TRP A 42 33.25 29.10 9.76
CA TRP A 42 32.01 28.97 8.99
C TRP A 42 32.05 27.80 7.99
N ALA A 43 33.17 27.54 7.36
CA ALA A 43 33.33 26.37 6.49
C ALA A 43 33.26 25.04 7.26
N SER A 44 33.83 24.99 8.47
CA SER A 44 33.71 23.82 9.36
C SER A 44 32.29 23.61 9.87
N ALA A 45 31.54 24.67 10.19
CA ALA A 45 30.14 24.58 10.59
C ALA A 45 29.20 24.15 9.45
N MET A 46 29.49 24.52 8.19
CA MET A 46 28.73 24.04 7.03
C MET A 46 29.03 22.58 6.67
N LEU A 47 30.27 22.09 6.86
CA LEU A 47 30.61 20.68 6.63
C LEU A 47 29.97 19.74 7.67
N THR A 48 29.68 20.20 8.89
CA THR A 48 29.00 19.40 9.91
C THR A 48 27.48 19.40 9.75
N ALA A 49 26.88 20.37 9.04
CA ALA A 49 25.44 20.48 8.84
C ALA A 49 24.89 19.62 7.67
N THR A 50 25.74 18.98 6.86
CA THR A 50 25.32 18.21 5.68
C THR A 50 25.29 16.70 5.89
N SER A 51 25.51 16.18 7.12
CA SER A 51 25.60 14.73 7.37
C SER A 51 24.37 14.11 8.05
N GLU A 52 23.26 14.83 8.27
CA GLU A 52 22.12 14.31 9.06
C GLU A 52 20.84 14.00 8.28
N ALA A 53 20.82 13.96 6.97
CA ALA A 53 19.58 13.72 6.22
C ALA A 53 19.25 12.26 5.83
N PRO A 54 20.14 11.24 5.83
CA PRO A 54 19.78 9.88 5.46
C PRO A 54 19.23 9.00 6.59
N ASP A 55 19.36 9.38 7.86
CA ASP A 55 19.17 8.46 8.99
C ASP A 55 17.73 8.36 9.51
N SER A 56 16.88 9.35 9.26
CA SER A 56 15.52 9.38 9.80
C SER A 56 14.57 8.39 9.09
N GLN A 57 14.65 8.24 7.79
CA GLN A 57 13.83 7.29 7.04
C GLN A 57 14.24 5.85 7.30
N ASN A 58 15.54 5.54 7.27
CA ASN A 58 16.05 4.20 7.60
C ASN A 58 15.72 3.78 9.04
N ARG A 59 15.74 4.72 9.98
CA ARG A 59 15.39 4.45 11.37
C ARG A 59 13.90 4.20 11.56
N ALA A 60 13.03 4.96 10.86
CA ALA A 60 11.59 4.75 10.88
C ALA A 60 11.22 3.40 10.25
N GLU A 61 11.77 3.06 9.07
CA GLU A 61 11.56 1.77 8.41
C GLU A 61 12.01 0.59 9.28
N THR A 62 13.16 0.70 9.95
CA THR A 62 13.68 -0.33 10.86
C THR A 62 12.80 -0.51 12.08
N THR A 63 12.28 0.57 12.66
CA THR A 63 11.37 0.54 13.82
C THR A 63 10.03 -0.07 13.44
N GLN A 64 9.46 0.33 12.30
CA GLN A 64 8.20 -0.23 11.78
C GLN A 64 8.33 -1.72 11.46
N ALA A 65 9.41 -2.14 10.82
CA ALA A 65 9.68 -3.55 10.53
C ALA A 65 9.83 -4.38 11.82
N SER A 66 10.45 -3.83 12.87
CA SER A 66 10.59 -4.52 14.16
C SER A 66 9.26 -4.66 14.89
N ALA A 67 8.44 -3.62 14.93
CA ALA A 67 7.10 -3.66 15.52
C ALA A 67 6.18 -4.64 14.78
N ALA A 68 6.20 -4.63 13.45
CA ALA A 68 5.42 -5.52 12.62
C ALA A 68 5.78 -7.01 12.82
N LYS A 69 7.04 -7.33 13.09
CA LYS A 69 7.51 -8.71 13.39
C LYS A 69 6.92 -9.29 14.69
N GLN A 70 6.47 -8.45 15.61
CA GLN A 70 5.85 -8.89 16.87
C GLN A 70 4.39 -9.31 16.70
N ILE A 71 3.78 -9.05 15.57
CA ILE A 71 2.40 -9.44 15.24
C ILE A 71 2.46 -10.65 14.32
N THR A 72 2.20 -11.84 14.85
CA THR A 72 2.41 -13.11 14.14
C THR A 72 1.13 -13.72 13.57
N ASN A 73 -0.02 -13.41 14.15
CA ASN A 73 -1.32 -13.99 13.80
C ASN A 73 -1.97 -13.26 12.62
N ARG A 74 -1.26 -13.20 11.50
CA ARG A 74 -1.63 -12.48 10.28
C ARG A 74 -1.01 -13.13 9.05
N PRO A 75 -1.44 -12.80 7.83
CA PRO A 75 -0.74 -13.13 6.61
C PRO A 75 0.74 -12.72 6.66
N ILE A 76 1.59 -13.51 6.05
CA ILE A 76 3.05 -13.31 6.04
C ILE A 76 3.59 -13.10 4.64
N GLU A 77 4.67 -12.34 4.57
CA GLU A 77 5.44 -12.17 3.35
C GLU A 77 6.35 -13.38 3.14
N VAL A 78 6.17 -14.02 1.99
CA VAL A 78 6.99 -15.15 1.54
C VAL A 78 7.33 -14.94 0.06
N GLN A 79 8.58 -14.65 -0.20
CA GLN A 79 9.07 -14.52 -1.57
C GLN A 79 8.99 -15.90 -2.28
N GLY A 80 8.66 -15.88 -3.56
CA GLY A 80 8.53 -17.08 -4.38
C GLY A 80 8.06 -16.75 -5.78
N ASP A 81 8.06 -17.72 -6.69
CA ASP A 81 7.58 -17.58 -8.07
C ASP A 81 8.21 -16.41 -8.85
N GLY A 82 9.48 -16.09 -8.52
CA GLY A 82 10.24 -15.03 -9.15
C GLY A 82 9.93 -13.62 -8.60
N TYR A 83 9.12 -13.49 -7.55
CA TYR A 83 8.93 -12.23 -6.85
C TYR A 83 10.09 -11.92 -5.90
N VAL A 84 10.44 -10.65 -5.82
CA VAL A 84 11.41 -10.09 -4.88
C VAL A 84 10.78 -8.93 -4.11
N SER A 85 11.50 -8.34 -3.17
CA SER A 85 10.99 -7.17 -2.46
C SER A 85 11.21 -5.88 -3.27
N SER A 86 10.33 -4.88 -3.11
CA SER A 86 10.53 -3.52 -3.62
C SER A 86 11.85 -2.90 -3.17
N ASN A 87 12.39 -3.33 -2.02
CA ASN A 87 13.74 -2.95 -1.59
C ASN A 87 14.84 -3.42 -2.54
N THR A 88 14.65 -4.55 -3.23
CA THR A 88 15.56 -4.99 -4.30
C THR A 88 15.54 -4.01 -5.47
N CYS A 89 14.35 -3.55 -5.86
CA CYS A 89 14.16 -2.55 -6.92
C CYS A 89 14.80 -1.21 -6.58
N ARG A 90 14.70 -0.79 -5.32
CA ARG A 90 15.28 0.45 -4.77
C ARG A 90 16.75 0.60 -5.08
N THR A 91 17.51 -0.48 -5.07
CA THR A 91 18.95 -0.48 -5.28
C THR A 91 19.35 0.21 -6.60
N CYS A 92 18.55 0.07 -7.65
CA CYS A 92 18.81 0.68 -8.97
C CYS A 92 17.77 1.76 -9.34
N HIS A 93 16.56 1.72 -8.77
CA HIS A 93 15.42 2.57 -9.10
C HIS A 93 15.01 3.48 -7.93
N GLN A 94 15.96 4.10 -7.23
CA GLN A 94 15.72 4.90 -6.02
C GLN A 94 14.61 5.95 -6.22
N HIS A 95 14.66 6.73 -7.30
CA HIS A 95 13.66 7.78 -7.55
C HIS A 95 12.24 7.21 -7.72
N ASN A 96 12.10 6.09 -8.46
CA ASN A 96 10.80 5.43 -8.64
C ASN A 96 10.30 4.82 -7.33
N TYR A 97 11.23 4.26 -6.53
CA TYR A 97 10.91 3.73 -5.21
C TYR A 97 10.38 4.84 -4.29
N ASP A 98 11.04 5.99 -4.23
CA ASP A 98 10.63 7.10 -3.36
C ASP A 98 9.23 7.63 -3.71
N THR A 99 8.92 7.77 -5.01
CA THR A 99 7.58 8.21 -5.45
C THR A 99 6.50 7.17 -5.14
N TRP A 100 6.79 5.87 -5.29
CA TRP A 100 5.90 4.79 -4.93
C TRP A 100 5.72 4.68 -3.42
N TYR A 101 6.80 4.86 -2.65
CA TYR A 101 6.80 4.75 -1.19
C TYR A 101 5.80 5.71 -0.53
N ASP A 102 5.62 6.90 -1.10
CA ASP A 102 4.65 7.90 -0.65
C ASP A 102 3.24 7.70 -1.21
N SER A 103 3.01 6.66 -2.02
CA SER A 103 1.73 6.42 -2.68
C SER A 103 0.72 5.69 -1.79
N TYR A 104 -0.57 5.87 -2.09
CA TYR A 104 -1.64 5.08 -1.48
C TYR A 104 -1.59 3.60 -1.88
N HIS A 105 -1.00 3.25 -3.00
CA HIS A 105 -0.78 1.86 -3.39
C HIS A 105 0.08 1.13 -2.36
N ARG A 106 1.22 1.70 -1.98
CA ARG A 106 2.08 1.10 -0.95
C ARG A 106 1.35 0.91 0.37
N THR A 107 0.60 1.91 0.81
CA THR A 107 -0.06 1.92 2.11
C THR A 107 -1.45 1.27 2.11
N MET A 108 -1.84 0.65 0.97
CA MET A 108 -3.18 0.06 0.80
C MET A 108 -3.48 -1.03 1.84
N THR A 109 -2.50 -1.86 2.19
CA THR A 109 -2.59 -2.81 3.31
C THR A 109 -1.30 -2.78 4.11
N GLN A 110 -1.43 -2.67 5.41
CA GLN A 110 -0.30 -2.56 6.33
C GLN A 110 -0.55 -3.40 7.61
N VAL A 111 0.53 -3.86 8.23
CA VAL A 111 0.47 -4.37 9.60
C VAL A 111 0.08 -3.23 10.53
N ALA A 112 -0.77 -3.50 11.53
CA ALA A 112 -1.26 -2.48 12.45
C ALA A 112 -0.15 -2.06 13.43
N THR A 113 0.47 -0.92 13.15
CA THR A 113 1.49 -0.28 13.98
C THR A 113 1.09 1.15 14.31
N THR A 114 1.84 1.82 15.16
CA THR A 114 1.57 3.22 15.53
C THR A 114 1.65 4.19 14.36
N GLU A 115 2.37 3.83 13.29
CA GLU A 115 2.51 4.62 12.08
C GLU A 115 1.39 4.37 11.07
N SER A 116 0.79 3.16 11.08
CA SER A 116 -0.18 2.74 10.06
C SER A 116 -1.64 2.88 10.50
N VAL A 117 -1.93 2.94 11.80
CA VAL A 117 -3.29 3.03 12.35
C VAL A 117 -3.71 4.49 12.48
N PHE A 118 -4.81 4.86 11.80
CA PHE A 118 -5.37 6.24 11.87
C PHE A 118 -6.47 6.38 12.90
N GLY A 119 -7.20 5.30 13.19
CA GLY A 119 -8.30 5.29 14.14
C GLY A 119 -7.84 5.55 15.57
N LYS A 120 -8.72 6.17 16.35
CA LYS A 120 -8.48 6.44 17.76
C LYS A 120 -8.84 5.21 18.58
N PHE A 121 -7.94 4.81 19.49
CA PHE A 121 -8.07 3.66 20.38
C PHE A 121 -7.87 4.05 21.85
N ASP A 122 -8.25 5.28 22.22
CA ASP A 122 -8.06 5.84 23.55
C ASP A 122 -9.29 5.53 24.43
N ASN A 123 -9.52 4.25 24.73
CA ASN A 123 -10.70 3.77 25.45
C ASN A 123 -12.01 4.24 24.80
N ILE A 124 -12.10 4.13 23.48
CA ILE A 124 -13.29 4.52 22.71
C ILE A 124 -14.33 3.38 22.78
N GLU A 125 -15.52 3.75 23.15
CA GLU A 125 -16.69 2.86 23.13
C GLU A 125 -17.52 3.12 21.86
N LEU A 126 -17.83 2.06 21.12
CA LEU A 126 -18.69 2.08 19.95
C LEU A 126 -19.85 1.10 20.14
N GLU A 127 -21.01 1.46 19.62
CA GLU A 127 -22.18 0.60 19.66
C GLU A 127 -22.69 0.28 18.25
N LEU A 128 -23.05 -0.99 18.03
CA LEU A 128 -23.70 -1.44 16.80
C LEU A 128 -24.61 -2.63 17.08
N ALA A 129 -25.88 -2.52 16.67
CA ALA A 129 -26.89 -3.58 16.82
C ALA A 129 -26.98 -4.16 18.27
N GLY A 130 -26.89 -3.30 19.28
CA GLY A 130 -26.94 -3.68 20.69
C GLY A 130 -25.68 -4.37 21.23
N GLN A 131 -24.58 -4.33 20.48
CA GLN A 131 -23.26 -4.76 20.95
C GLN A 131 -22.37 -3.56 21.20
N THR A 132 -21.57 -3.66 22.27
CA THR A 132 -20.57 -2.67 22.65
C THR A 132 -19.17 -3.17 22.30
N TYR A 133 -18.36 -2.28 21.72
CA TYR A 133 -16.96 -2.50 21.33
C TYR A 133 -16.10 -1.49 22.06
N LEU A 134 -15.18 -1.97 22.90
CA LEU A 134 -14.21 -1.11 23.59
C LEU A 134 -12.87 -1.18 22.86
N LEU A 135 -12.39 -0.04 22.37
CA LEU A 135 -11.15 0.11 21.60
C LEU A 135 -10.05 0.65 22.50
N GLU A 136 -8.96 -0.08 22.60
CA GLU A 136 -7.83 0.28 23.46
C GLU A 136 -6.48 0.14 22.72
N GLN A 137 -5.55 1.02 23.05
CA GLN A 137 -4.15 0.87 22.66
C GLN A 137 -3.32 0.48 23.90
N ILE A 138 -2.66 -0.69 23.85
CA ILE A 138 -1.83 -1.21 24.94
C ILE A 138 -0.45 -1.57 24.38
N ASN A 139 0.59 -0.93 24.87
CA ASN A 139 1.99 -1.20 24.47
C ASN A 139 2.20 -1.16 22.94
N GLY A 140 1.61 -0.17 22.27
CA GLY A 140 1.71 -0.01 20.81
C GLY A 140 0.90 -0.99 19.97
N LYS A 141 0.10 -1.86 20.61
CA LYS A 141 -0.83 -2.77 19.97
C LYS A 141 -2.26 -2.29 20.15
N TYR A 142 -3.13 -2.60 19.20
CA TYR A 142 -4.51 -2.16 19.14
C TYR A 142 -5.45 -3.32 19.44
N TRP A 143 -6.37 -3.13 20.37
CA TRP A 143 -7.25 -4.15 20.90
C TRP A 143 -8.71 -3.72 20.82
N VAL A 144 -9.57 -4.69 20.59
CA VAL A 144 -11.02 -4.53 20.67
C VAL A 144 -11.55 -5.57 21.65
N GLU A 145 -12.24 -5.10 22.68
CA GLU A 145 -13.05 -5.96 23.53
C GLU A 145 -14.49 -5.94 23.01
N MET A 146 -15.06 -7.13 22.75
CA MET A 146 -16.36 -7.31 22.11
C MET A 146 -16.96 -8.66 22.46
N ASP A 147 -18.22 -8.88 22.10
CA ASP A 147 -18.82 -10.21 22.14
C ASP A 147 -18.06 -11.17 21.21
N ASP A 148 -17.89 -12.44 21.62
CA ASP A 148 -17.14 -13.41 20.83
C ASP A 148 -17.89 -13.76 19.52
N PRO A 149 -17.40 -13.32 18.33
CA PRO A 149 -18.09 -13.56 17.08
C PRO A 149 -17.91 -15.00 16.57
N GLU A 150 -17.02 -15.78 17.17
CA GLU A 150 -16.74 -17.17 16.80
C GLU A 150 -17.53 -18.18 17.66
N ARG A 151 -18.35 -17.69 18.59
CA ARG A 151 -19.23 -18.53 19.42
C ARG A 151 -20.70 -18.20 19.18
N PRO A 152 -21.57 -19.23 19.14
CA PRO A 152 -23.02 -19.01 19.11
C PRO A 152 -23.45 -18.23 20.36
N ARG A 153 -24.34 -17.26 20.19
CA ARG A 153 -24.99 -16.60 21.30
C ARG A 153 -25.94 -17.62 21.94
N ASN A 154 -25.62 -18.04 23.16
CA ASN A 154 -26.58 -18.75 24.02
C ASN A 154 -27.45 -17.73 24.74
N ASN A 155 -28.74 -18.02 24.92
CA ASN A 155 -29.79 -17.08 25.33
C ASN A 155 -29.51 -16.27 26.61
N ASP A 156 -28.55 -16.66 27.46
CA ASP A 156 -28.35 -16.06 28.79
C ASP A 156 -26.93 -15.53 29.09
N THR A 157 -25.92 -15.87 28.30
CA THR A 157 -24.53 -15.38 28.51
C THR A 157 -23.84 -15.14 27.20
N VAL A 158 -23.32 -13.95 27.07
CA VAL A 158 -22.43 -13.56 25.95
C VAL A 158 -21.00 -13.51 26.46
N ASP A 159 -20.15 -14.41 25.97
CA ASP A 159 -18.72 -14.36 26.29
C ASP A 159 -18.10 -13.13 25.63
N ARG A 160 -17.53 -12.25 26.42
CA ARG A 160 -16.74 -11.15 25.91
C ARG A 160 -15.28 -11.59 25.76
N ILE A 161 -14.69 -11.15 24.65
CA ILE A 161 -13.28 -11.43 24.34
C ILE A 161 -12.54 -10.15 23.95
N LYS A 162 -11.23 -10.18 24.12
CA LYS A 162 -10.33 -9.14 23.60
C LYS A 162 -9.54 -9.70 22.42
N ARG A 163 -9.65 -9.05 21.26
CA ARG A 163 -8.97 -9.42 20.02
C ARG A 163 -8.03 -8.31 19.56
N GLN A 164 -6.89 -8.69 19.03
CA GLN A 164 -5.94 -7.74 18.47
C GLN A 164 -6.35 -7.34 17.05
N ILE A 165 -6.26 -6.04 16.75
CA ILE A 165 -6.20 -5.53 15.38
C ILE A 165 -4.77 -5.78 14.91
N VAL A 166 -4.61 -6.62 13.88
CA VAL A 166 -3.30 -7.04 13.37
C VAL A 166 -2.94 -6.41 12.02
N MET A 167 -3.94 -5.97 11.28
CA MET A 167 -3.77 -5.33 9.97
C MET A 167 -4.79 -4.23 9.72
N THR A 168 -4.44 -3.33 8.81
CA THR A 168 -5.33 -2.29 8.28
C THR A 168 -5.38 -2.37 6.75
N THR A 169 -6.49 -1.93 6.16
CA THR A 169 -6.65 -1.79 4.71
C THR A 169 -7.27 -0.44 4.40
N GLY A 170 -6.71 0.28 3.42
CA GLY A 170 -7.09 1.63 3.06
C GLY A 170 -6.27 2.68 3.79
N SER A 171 -5.89 3.74 3.06
CA SER A 171 -5.04 4.81 3.57
C SER A 171 -5.40 6.20 3.04
N HIS A 172 -6.33 6.28 2.09
CA HIS A 172 -6.72 7.55 1.46
C HIS A 172 -7.92 8.19 2.15
N HIS A 173 -9.12 7.63 1.99
CA HIS A 173 -10.36 8.19 2.53
C HIS A 173 -10.76 7.58 3.85
N MET A 174 -10.68 6.26 3.94
CA MET A 174 -11.06 5.47 5.10
C MET A 174 -10.07 4.34 5.33
N GLN A 175 -10.13 3.80 6.54
CA GLN A 175 -9.34 2.65 6.94
C GLN A 175 -10.23 1.59 7.58
N ALA A 176 -10.16 0.36 7.05
CA ALA A 176 -10.75 -0.83 7.62
C ALA A 176 -9.72 -1.57 8.49
N TYR A 177 -10.21 -2.30 9.48
CA TYR A 177 -9.39 -2.96 10.50
C TYR A 177 -9.67 -4.45 10.54
N TRP A 178 -8.62 -5.24 10.76
CA TRP A 178 -8.68 -6.69 10.70
C TRP A 178 -8.27 -7.30 12.03
N LEU A 179 -9.22 -8.04 12.59
CA LEU A 179 -9.08 -8.77 13.85
C LEU A 179 -8.43 -10.13 13.58
N GLU A 180 -7.50 -10.53 14.43
CA GLU A 180 -7.05 -11.91 14.49
C GLU A 180 -8.20 -12.85 14.84
N THR A 181 -8.14 -14.09 14.39
CA THR A 181 -9.04 -15.16 14.78
C THR A 181 -8.29 -16.25 15.54
N ARG A 182 -9.02 -17.26 16.04
CA ARG A 182 -8.40 -18.43 16.70
C ARG A 182 -7.68 -19.33 15.71
N ASP A 183 -8.06 -19.28 14.44
CA ASP A 183 -7.61 -20.22 13.42
C ASP A 183 -6.54 -19.62 12.51
N GLY A 184 -5.29 -19.83 12.87
CA GLY A 184 -4.14 -19.54 12.02
C GLY A 184 -4.01 -18.07 11.64
N ARG A 185 -3.94 -17.79 10.31
CA ARG A 185 -3.79 -16.45 9.74
C ARG A 185 -5.09 -15.89 9.17
N LYS A 186 -6.21 -16.47 9.53
CA LYS A 186 -7.55 -16.00 9.16
C LYS A 186 -7.85 -14.68 9.85
N LEU A 187 -8.30 -13.69 9.09
CA LEU A 187 -8.62 -12.37 9.60
C LEU A 187 -10.07 -12.02 9.33
N MET A 188 -10.72 -11.51 10.37
CA MET A 188 -12.10 -11.08 10.34
C MET A 188 -12.18 -9.55 10.34
N GLN A 189 -13.11 -8.99 9.59
CA GLN A 189 -13.33 -7.55 9.55
C GLN A 189 -13.89 -7.05 10.89
N PHE A 190 -13.27 -6.00 11.44
CA PHE A 190 -13.89 -5.18 12.47
C PHE A 190 -15.10 -4.44 11.88
N PRO A 191 -16.26 -4.42 12.54
CA PRO A 191 -17.51 -3.93 11.93
C PRO A 191 -17.60 -2.41 11.78
N PHE A 192 -16.50 -1.69 12.03
CA PHE A 192 -16.39 -0.25 11.79
C PHE A 192 -15.21 0.06 10.90
N VAL A 193 -15.31 1.20 10.20
CA VAL A 193 -14.21 1.83 9.48
C VAL A 193 -13.98 3.24 10.04
N PHE A 194 -12.74 3.73 9.94
CA PHE A 194 -12.39 5.07 10.37
C PHE A 194 -12.29 6.00 9.16
N LEU A 195 -13.07 7.07 9.15
CA LEU A 195 -13.01 8.12 8.14
C LEU A 195 -11.88 9.08 8.46
N LYS A 196 -10.86 9.12 7.59
CA LYS A 196 -9.62 9.85 7.82
C LYS A 196 -9.82 11.37 7.87
N LYS A 197 -10.65 11.93 6.99
CA LYS A 197 -10.92 13.36 6.93
C LYS A 197 -11.80 13.81 8.09
N GLU A 198 -12.87 13.07 8.34
CA GLU A 198 -13.88 13.37 9.37
C GLU A 198 -13.43 12.97 10.78
N GLN A 199 -12.31 12.22 10.91
CA GLN A 199 -11.76 11.76 12.19
C GLN A 199 -12.78 11.04 13.07
N ARG A 200 -13.60 10.18 12.48
CA ARG A 200 -14.66 9.44 13.17
C ARG A 200 -14.82 8.01 12.69
N TRP A 201 -15.31 7.16 13.58
CA TRP A 201 -15.76 5.82 13.28
C TRP A 201 -17.17 5.81 12.69
N ILE A 202 -17.40 4.96 11.71
CA ILE A 202 -18.72 4.64 11.17
C ILE A 202 -18.87 3.12 11.00
N PRO A 203 -20.08 2.56 11.03
CA PRO A 203 -20.30 1.17 10.67
C PRO A 203 -19.78 0.85 9.27
N SER A 204 -19.16 -0.32 9.08
CA SER A 204 -18.59 -0.72 7.80
C SER A 204 -19.61 -0.75 6.65
N ASP A 205 -20.86 -1.12 6.92
CA ASP A 205 -21.93 -1.12 5.92
C ASP A 205 -22.23 0.29 5.39
N ALA A 206 -22.10 1.32 6.22
CA ALA A 206 -22.33 2.71 5.81
C ALA A 206 -21.23 3.23 4.85
N SER A 207 -20.08 2.56 4.78
CA SER A 207 -18.96 2.98 3.92
C SER A 207 -19.24 2.82 2.43
N PHE A 208 -20.22 2.02 2.04
CA PHE A 208 -20.63 1.78 0.66
C PHE A 208 -21.93 2.50 0.28
N LEU A 209 -22.21 3.65 0.90
CA LEU A 209 -23.41 4.47 0.68
C LEU A 209 -24.73 3.72 0.95
N GLN A 210 -24.68 2.65 1.71
CA GLN A 210 -25.87 1.96 2.18
C GLN A 210 -26.27 2.48 3.57
N PRO A 211 -27.56 2.61 3.87
CA PRO A 211 -28.00 2.92 5.22
C PRO A 211 -27.47 1.88 6.20
N PRO A 212 -26.88 2.28 7.33
CA PRO A 212 -26.37 1.33 8.30
C PRO A 212 -27.55 0.44 8.79
N ARG A 213 -27.33 -0.85 8.76
CA ARG A 213 -28.28 -1.84 9.30
C ARG A 213 -28.17 -1.85 10.82
N THR A 214 -28.80 -0.88 11.46
CA THR A 214 -28.68 -0.69 12.92
C THR A 214 -29.26 -1.83 13.74
N SER A 215 -30.09 -2.68 13.14
CA SER A 215 -30.74 -3.82 13.81
C SER A 215 -30.07 -5.17 13.56
N GLN A 216 -29.08 -5.25 12.69
CA GLN A 216 -28.38 -6.48 12.35
C GLN A 216 -26.89 -6.23 12.34
N LEU A 217 -26.12 -7.17 12.92
CA LEU A 217 -24.68 -7.16 12.77
C LEU A 217 -24.31 -7.48 11.32
N PRO A 218 -23.36 -6.71 10.73
CA PRO A 218 -22.83 -7.08 9.43
C PRO A 218 -22.18 -8.46 9.50
N VAL A 219 -22.34 -9.26 8.44
CA VAL A 219 -21.58 -10.51 8.30
C VAL A 219 -20.11 -10.12 8.15
N PRO A 220 -19.23 -10.58 9.05
CA PRO A 220 -17.83 -10.19 8.99
C PRO A 220 -17.17 -10.62 7.67
N GLY A 221 -16.58 -9.67 6.94
CA GLY A 221 -15.76 -9.98 5.79
C GLY A 221 -14.50 -10.75 6.20
N LEU A 222 -14.08 -11.71 5.37
CA LEU A 222 -12.79 -12.39 5.52
C LEU A 222 -11.76 -11.72 4.60
N TRP A 223 -10.73 -11.11 5.19
CA TRP A 223 -9.67 -10.47 4.40
C TRP A 223 -9.02 -11.43 3.42
N ASN A 224 -8.73 -12.63 3.89
CA ASN A 224 -8.04 -13.70 3.17
C ASN A 224 -8.77 -14.17 1.90
N MET A 225 -10.08 -13.96 1.81
CA MET A 225 -10.89 -14.41 0.68
C MET A 225 -11.31 -13.26 -0.23
N ASN A 226 -11.39 -12.04 0.30
CA ASN A 226 -11.93 -10.90 -0.42
C ASN A 226 -10.83 -9.88 -0.77
N CYS A 227 -10.17 -9.33 0.25
CA CYS A 227 -9.28 -8.18 0.10
C CYS A 227 -7.91 -8.54 -0.47
N VAL A 228 -7.40 -9.74 -0.14
CA VAL A 228 -6.14 -10.29 -0.63
C VAL A 228 -6.02 -10.28 -2.16
N ARG A 229 -7.15 -10.27 -2.85
CA ARG A 229 -7.21 -10.28 -4.32
C ARG A 229 -6.59 -9.04 -4.95
N CYS A 230 -6.77 -7.87 -4.31
CA CYS A 230 -6.44 -6.56 -4.90
C CYS A 230 -5.60 -5.67 -3.96
N HIS A 231 -5.46 -6.02 -2.69
CA HIS A 231 -4.86 -5.14 -1.69
C HIS A 231 -3.46 -5.55 -1.25
N VAL A 232 -2.85 -6.51 -1.93
CA VAL A 232 -1.46 -6.94 -1.75
C VAL A 232 -0.85 -7.39 -3.07
N THR A 233 0.46 -7.58 -3.08
CA THR A 233 1.19 -8.13 -4.22
C THR A 233 1.30 -9.64 -4.08
N ASP A 234 0.87 -10.38 -5.13
CA ASP A 234 0.88 -11.84 -5.22
C ASP A 234 0.25 -12.52 -3.99
N GLY A 235 -0.98 -12.11 -3.67
CA GLY A 235 -1.74 -12.67 -2.56
C GLY A 235 -2.21 -14.11 -2.83
N ARG A 236 -1.91 -15.02 -1.91
CA ARG A 236 -2.23 -16.45 -1.96
C ARG A 236 -3.01 -16.84 -0.72
N PRO A 237 -4.33 -17.07 -0.81
CA PRO A 237 -5.17 -17.43 0.35
C PRO A 237 -4.69 -18.68 1.07
N ARG A 238 -4.23 -19.69 0.32
CA ARG A 238 -3.76 -21.00 0.81
C ARG A 238 -4.80 -21.68 1.70
N TYR A 239 -6.02 -21.71 1.17
CA TYR A 239 -7.13 -22.38 1.84
C TYR A 239 -6.93 -23.88 1.94
N ARG A 240 -7.14 -24.43 3.11
CA ARG A 240 -7.14 -25.86 3.40
C ARG A 240 -8.43 -26.23 4.13
N PRO A 241 -9.19 -27.20 3.61
CA PRO A 241 -10.39 -27.68 4.29
C PRO A 241 -10.09 -28.16 5.73
N PRO A 242 -11.01 -28.02 6.68
CA PRO A 242 -12.34 -27.46 6.48
C PRO A 242 -12.40 -25.93 6.48
N ASP A 243 -11.47 -25.18 7.12
CA ASP A 243 -11.56 -23.73 7.27
C ASP A 243 -10.21 -23.05 7.64
N ILE A 244 -9.09 -23.64 7.25
CA ILE A 244 -7.77 -23.11 7.55
C ILE A 244 -7.33 -22.19 6.41
N LEU A 245 -6.90 -20.98 6.74
CA LEU A 245 -6.31 -20.00 5.84
C LEU A 245 -4.88 -19.69 6.28
N ASP A 246 -3.89 -20.27 5.58
CA ASP A 246 -2.45 -20.02 5.80
C ASP A 246 -1.93 -18.99 4.80
N THR A 247 -2.58 -17.83 4.76
CA THR A 247 -2.38 -16.82 3.73
C THR A 247 -0.96 -16.28 3.68
N GLN A 248 -0.41 -16.27 2.48
CA GLN A 248 0.90 -15.71 2.14
C GLN A 248 0.75 -14.68 1.02
N LEU A 249 1.71 -13.81 0.92
CA LEU A 249 1.82 -12.76 -0.10
C LEU A 249 3.30 -12.44 -0.35
N SER A 250 3.61 -11.84 -1.48
CA SER A 250 5.00 -11.46 -1.77
C SER A 250 5.38 -10.14 -1.10
N GLU A 251 4.46 -9.16 -1.07
CA GLU A 251 4.67 -7.88 -0.37
C GLU A 251 3.33 -7.25 0.03
N PHE A 252 3.27 -6.60 1.21
CA PHE A 252 2.11 -5.83 1.63
C PHE A 252 1.92 -4.58 0.76
N GLY A 253 0.65 -4.21 0.54
CA GLY A 253 0.30 -3.14 -0.39
C GLY A 253 0.49 -3.55 -1.85
N ILE A 254 0.32 -2.59 -2.74
CA ILE A 254 0.51 -2.77 -4.18
C ILE A 254 1.94 -2.34 -4.51
N ALA A 255 2.84 -3.30 -4.51
CA ALA A 255 4.26 -3.11 -4.71
C ALA A 255 4.64 -2.98 -6.20
N CYS A 256 5.92 -2.75 -6.47
CA CYS A 256 6.44 -2.59 -7.84
C CYS A 256 6.00 -3.75 -8.76
N GLU A 257 6.10 -4.98 -8.26
CA GLU A 257 5.85 -6.19 -9.01
C GLU A 257 4.36 -6.47 -9.28
N ALA A 258 3.44 -5.78 -8.58
CA ALA A 258 2.02 -5.85 -8.92
C ALA A 258 1.71 -5.27 -10.30
N CYS A 259 2.51 -4.30 -10.76
CA CYS A 259 2.39 -3.67 -12.09
C CYS A 259 3.46 -4.13 -13.07
N HIS A 260 4.63 -4.53 -12.59
CA HIS A 260 5.79 -4.89 -13.42
C HIS A 260 5.99 -6.41 -13.57
N GLY A 261 5.28 -7.21 -12.78
CA GLY A 261 5.48 -8.66 -12.71
C GLY A 261 6.72 -9.06 -11.92
N PRO A 262 6.96 -10.39 -11.76
CA PRO A 262 8.08 -10.93 -10.99
C PRO A 262 9.43 -10.41 -11.47
N GLY A 263 10.22 -9.81 -10.58
CA GLY A 263 11.44 -9.07 -10.88
C GLY A 263 12.74 -9.83 -10.70
N GLU A 264 12.73 -11.05 -10.18
CA GLU A 264 13.94 -11.81 -9.84
C GLU A 264 14.90 -11.95 -11.04
N ARG A 265 14.36 -12.35 -12.19
CA ARG A 265 15.17 -12.50 -13.40
C ARG A 265 15.79 -11.19 -13.85
N HIS A 266 15.02 -10.09 -13.80
CA HIS A 266 15.51 -8.76 -14.13
C HIS A 266 16.62 -8.33 -13.18
N ALA A 267 16.38 -8.39 -11.87
CA ALA A 267 17.34 -7.98 -10.85
C ALA A 267 18.63 -8.77 -10.94
N ARG A 268 18.56 -10.10 -11.13
CA ARG A 268 19.72 -10.96 -11.30
C ARG A 268 20.53 -10.60 -12.55
N THR A 269 19.87 -10.45 -13.71
CA THR A 269 20.55 -10.10 -14.97
C THR A 269 21.33 -8.79 -14.83
N PHE A 270 20.74 -7.75 -14.25
CA PHE A 270 21.44 -6.47 -14.08
C PHE A 270 22.49 -6.46 -12.98
N SER A 271 22.35 -7.32 -11.97
CA SER A 271 23.40 -7.54 -10.97
C SER A 271 24.64 -8.22 -11.60
N GLU A 272 24.44 -9.23 -12.44
CA GLU A 272 25.49 -9.95 -13.16
C GLU A 272 26.21 -9.03 -14.17
N LEU A 273 25.52 -8.08 -14.77
CA LEU A 273 26.05 -7.07 -15.69
C LEU A 273 26.60 -5.83 -14.97
N SER A 274 26.72 -5.86 -13.67
CA SER A 274 27.30 -4.75 -12.89
C SER A 274 28.79 -4.61 -13.27
N GLY A 275 29.14 -3.40 -13.80
CA GLY A 275 30.49 -3.13 -14.28
C GLY A 275 30.75 -3.42 -15.77
N THR A 276 29.76 -3.96 -16.50
CA THR A 276 29.86 -4.12 -17.97
C THR A 276 29.58 -2.80 -18.72
N ALA A 277 29.90 -2.77 -20.01
CA ALA A 277 29.64 -1.61 -20.87
C ALA A 277 28.15 -1.27 -20.94
N LEU A 278 27.84 0.02 -21.16
CA LEU A 278 26.44 0.50 -21.23
C LEU A 278 25.67 -0.17 -22.38
N GLU A 279 26.35 -0.43 -23.51
CA GLU A 279 25.78 -1.06 -24.69
C GLU A 279 25.24 -2.47 -24.34
N GLU A 280 26.00 -3.31 -23.64
CA GLU A 280 25.57 -4.65 -23.21
C GLU A 280 24.38 -4.58 -22.26
N ARG A 281 24.32 -3.59 -21.36
CA ARG A 281 23.21 -3.37 -20.45
C ARG A 281 21.96 -2.91 -21.18
N LEU A 282 22.08 -2.09 -22.23
CA LEU A 282 20.96 -1.64 -23.06
C LEU A 282 20.35 -2.77 -23.89
N GLU A 283 21.15 -3.72 -24.39
CA GLU A 283 20.66 -4.87 -25.15
C GLU A 283 19.73 -5.79 -24.35
N VAL A 284 19.89 -5.84 -23.04
CA VAL A 284 19.04 -6.63 -22.13
C VAL A 284 18.00 -5.78 -21.41
N SER A 285 17.98 -4.48 -21.65
CA SER A 285 17.04 -3.55 -21.04
C SER A 285 15.58 -3.97 -21.32
N GLY A 286 14.78 -4.08 -20.25
CA GLY A 286 13.39 -4.56 -20.33
C GLY A 286 13.22 -6.07 -20.40
N LYS A 287 14.31 -6.87 -20.50
CA LYS A 287 14.17 -8.33 -20.44
C LYS A 287 13.84 -8.78 -19.02
N GLY A 288 12.87 -9.67 -18.89
CA GLY A 288 12.47 -10.28 -17.62
C GLY A 288 11.64 -9.39 -16.69
N ILE A 289 11.17 -8.22 -17.16
CA ILE A 289 10.28 -7.32 -16.45
C ILE A 289 9.32 -6.64 -17.44
N VAL A 290 8.12 -6.31 -17.01
CA VAL A 290 7.12 -5.62 -17.84
C VAL A 290 7.16 -4.12 -17.58
N HIS A 291 7.04 -3.32 -18.63
CA HIS A 291 6.82 -1.88 -18.54
C HIS A 291 5.42 -1.56 -19.07
N PRO A 292 4.44 -1.26 -18.21
CA PRO A 292 3.04 -1.09 -18.63
C PRO A 292 2.84 -0.09 -19.78
N ALA A 293 3.58 1.03 -19.79
CA ALA A 293 3.46 2.02 -20.87
C ALA A 293 4.03 1.58 -22.23
N ARG A 294 4.71 0.42 -22.31
CA ARG A 294 5.22 -0.16 -23.56
C ARG A 294 4.34 -1.30 -24.09
N LEU A 295 3.29 -1.65 -23.36
CA LEU A 295 2.30 -2.63 -23.78
C LEU A 295 1.30 -1.99 -24.75
N SER A 296 0.52 -2.83 -25.44
CA SER A 296 -0.67 -2.35 -26.13
C SER A 296 -1.64 -1.69 -25.12
N HIS A 297 -2.50 -0.79 -25.61
CA HIS A 297 -3.48 -0.10 -24.75
C HIS A 297 -4.35 -1.09 -23.97
N GLU A 298 -4.73 -2.19 -24.60
CA GLU A 298 -5.48 -3.27 -23.97
C GLU A 298 -4.70 -3.90 -22.81
N ARG A 299 -3.48 -4.37 -23.08
CA ARG A 299 -2.64 -5.02 -22.04
C ARG A 299 -2.25 -4.07 -20.91
N SER A 300 -1.99 -2.81 -21.25
CA SER A 300 -1.73 -1.76 -20.26
C SER A 300 -2.93 -1.54 -19.32
N SER A 301 -4.15 -1.49 -19.88
CA SER A 301 -5.39 -1.40 -19.10
C SER A 301 -5.58 -2.59 -18.17
N GLN A 302 -5.26 -3.79 -18.63
CA GLN A 302 -5.39 -5.03 -17.87
C GLN A 302 -4.47 -5.06 -16.64
N VAL A 303 -3.32 -4.39 -16.69
CA VAL A 303 -2.44 -4.24 -15.50
C VAL A 303 -3.16 -3.50 -14.37
N CYS A 304 -3.91 -2.45 -14.67
CA CYS A 304 -4.75 -1.76 -13.68
C CYS A 304 -6.02 -2.56 -13.36
N GLY A 305 -6.66 -3.08 -14.39
CA GLY A 305 -7.94 -3.80 -14.32
C GLY A 305 -7.89 -5.10 -13.52
N GLN A 306 -6.69 -5.69 -13.28
CA GLN A 306 -6.58 -6.84 -12.39
C GLN A 306 -7.14 -6.58 -10.98
N CYS A 307 -7.05 -5.33 -10.51
CA CYS A 307 -7.58 -4.86 -9.23
C CYS A 307 -8.74 -3.87 -9.42
N HIS A 308 -8.64 -2.97 -10.39
CA HIS A 308 -9.61 -1.91 -10.68
C HIS A 308 -10.62 -2.30 -11.77
N GLY A 309 -10.91 -3.57 -11.91
CA GLY A 309 -11.91 -4.09 -12.83
C GLY A 309 -12.87 -5.06 -12.15
N VAL A 310 -14.14 -5.06 -12.56
CA VAL A 310 -15.13 -6.04 -12.10
C VAL A 310 -14.84 -7.39 -12.72
N SER A 311 -14.59 -8.40 -11.92
CA SER A 311 -14.28 -9.75 -12.40
C SER A 311 -14.88 -10.85 -11.54
N ARG A 312 -15.05 -12.03 -12.13
CA ARG A 312 -15.43 -13.27 -11.45
C ARG A 312 -14.63 -14.44 -12.00
N PHE A 313 -14.57 -15.52 -11.25
CA PHE A 313 -13.98 -16.76 -11.74
C PHE A 313 -14.90 -17.38 -12.80
N TYR A 314 -14.32 -18.15 -13.71
CA TYR A 314 -15.08 -18.85 -14.75
C TYR A 314 -15.95 -19.97 -14.16
N ASP A 315 -15.37 -20.71 -13.18
CA ASP A 315 -15.96 -21.89 -12.59
C ASP A 315 -15.39 -22.18 -11.18
N ASP A 316 -15.87 -23.26 -10.57
CA ASP A 316 -15.43 -23.71 -9.25
C ASP A 316 -13.98 -24.16 -9.23
N GLU A 317 -13.46 -24.71 -10.34
CA GLU A 317 -12.07 -25.13 -10.43
C GLU A 317 -11.12 -23.93 -10.42
N SER A 318 -11.43 -22.90 -11.19
CA SER A 318 -10.72 -21.61 -11.20
C SER A 318 -10.73 -20.97 -9.82
N THR A 319 -11.87 -21.05 -9.12
CA THR A 319 -12.02 -20.57 -7.75
C THR A 319 -11.13 -21.33 -6.79
N LYS A 320 -11.14 -22.66 -6.83
CA LYS A 320 -10.29 -23.53 -5.99
C LYS A 320 -8.81 -23.31 -6.25
N ASN A 321 -8.42 -23.18 -7.52
CA ASN A 321 -7.04 -22.90 -7.88
C ASN A 321 -6.56 -21.55 -7.33
N TRP A 322 -7.41 -20.52 -7.41
CA TRP A 322 -7.10 -19.23 -6.79
C TRP A 322 -7.01 -19.35 -5.26
N MET A 323 -7.91 -20.08 -4.62
CA MET A 323 -7.90 -20.27 -3.16
C MET A 323 -6.62 -20.97 -2.67
N ASP A 324 -6.02 -21.82 -3.47
CA ASP A 324 -4.77 -22.51 -3.14
C ASP A 324 -3.53 -21.69 -3.54
N LYS A 325 -3.47 -21.20 -4.78
CA LYS A 325 -2.24 -20.65 -5.39
C LYS A 325 -2.24 -19.14 -5.61
N GLY A 326 -3.39 -18.47 -5.36
CA GLY A 326 -3.56 -17.06 -5.73
C GLY A 326 -3.81 -16.87 -7.23
N PHE A 327 -3.80 -15.62 -7.68
CA PHE A 327 -4.00 -15.29 -9.09
C PHE A 327 -2.80 -15.66 -9.94
N GLN A 328 -3.08 -16.30 -11.09
CA GLN A 328 -2.08 -16.70 -12.06
C GLN A 328 -1.80 -15.63 -13.14
N PHE A 329 -2.53 -14.52 -13.12
CA PHE A 329 -2.25 -13.39 -14.00
C PHE A 329 -0.88 -12.79 -13.70
N ARG A 330 -0.14 -12.48 -14.75
CA ARG A 330 1.10 -11.70 -14.67
C ARG A 330 0.97 -10.50 -15.60
N PRO A 331 1.38 -9.29 -15.17
CA PRO A 331 1.37 -8.09 -16.01
C PRO A 331 1.95 -8.37 -17.40
N GLY A 332 1.24 -7.88 -18.44
CA GLY A 332 1.56 -8.15 -19.85
C GLY A 332 0.88 -9.36 -20.47
N ASN A 333 0.39 -10.29 -19.67
CA ASN A 333 -0.44 -11.39 -20.17
C ASN A 333 -1.88 -10.94 -20.43
N ASP A 334 -2.69 -11.86 -20.94
CA ASP A 334 -4.13 -11.64 -21.09
C ASP A 334 -4.85 -11.94 -19.77
N LEU A 335 -5.43 -10.90 -19.17
CA LEU A 335 -6.15 -11.03 -17.91
C LEU A 335 -7.38 -11.93 -18.07
N THR A 336 -8.00 -11.92 -19.26
CA THR A 336 -9.20 -12.72 -19.54
C THR A 336 -8.94 -14.23 -19.58
N LEU A 337 -7.69 -14.65 -19.70
CA LEU A 337 -7.33 -16.09 -19.59
C LEU A 337 -7.43 -16.61 -18.16
N THR A 338 -7.48 -15.72 -17.16
CA THR A 338 -7.48 -16.11 -15.74
C THR A 338 -8.82 -15.86 -15.04
N ARG A 339 -9.63 -14.96 -15.58
CA ARG A 339 -10.94 -14.60 -14.99
C ARG A 339 -11.86 -13.96 -16.04
N PHE A 340 -13.15 -14.10 -15.82
CA PHE A 340 -14.16 -13.39 -16.60
C PHE A 340 -14.18 -11.92 -16.17
N MET A 341 -13.93 -11.01 -17.12
CA MET A 341 -13.99 -9.57 -16.90
C MET A 341 -15.33 -9.04 -17.40
N VAL A 342 -16.03 -8.27 -16.55
CA VAL A 342 -17.26 -7.57 -16.98
C VAL A 342 -16.85 -6.43 -17.89
N ARG A 343 -17.42 -6.37 -19.10
CA ARG A 343 -17.08 -5.39 -20.14
C ARG A 343 -18.25 -4.44 -20.42
N MET A 344 -17.94 -3.42 -21.16
CA MET A 344 -18.92 -2.40 -21.59
C MET A 344 -20.14 -3.04 -22.28
N ASP A 345 -19.90 -3.98 -23.18
CA ASP A 345 -20.98 -4.65 -23.93
C ASP A 345 -21.93 -5.41 -22.99
N ASP A 346 -21.39 -6.13 -22.00
CA ASP A 346 -22.19 -6.82 -20.98
C ASP A 346 -23.02 -5.81 -20.16
N THR A 347 -22.43 -4.65 -19.87
CA THR A 347 -23.08 -3.58 -19.09
C THR A 347 -24.19 -2.91 -19.87
N LEU A 348 -23.99 -2.63 -21.17
CA LEU A 348 -24.95 -2.00 -22.04
C LEU A 348 -26.24 -2.83 -22.22
N GLU A 349 -26.16 -4.13 -22.07
CA GLU A 349 -27.32 -5.01 -22.15
C GLU A 349 -28.22 -4.98 -20.90
N LEU A 350 -27.74 -4.41 -19.77
CA LEU A 350 -28.55 -4.31 -18.55
C LEU A 350 -29.69 -3.30 -18.71
N PRO A 351 -30.95 -3.67 -18.41
CA PRO A 351 -32.10 -2.79 -18.58
C PRO A 351 -32.00 -1.46 -17.81
N ALA A 352 -31.43 -1.51 -16.58
CA ALA A 352 -31.22 -0.33 -15.75
C ALA A 352 -30.23 0.67 -16.40
N ILE A 353 -29.19 0.17 -17.06
CA ILE A 353 -28.23 1.01 -17.77
C ILE A 353 -28.85 1.59 -19.05
N LYS A 354 -29.62 0.79 -19.80
CA LYS A 354 -30.33 1.27 -20.98
C LYS A 354 -31.29 2.41 -20.62
N GLU A 355 -31.94 2.36 -19.51
CA GLU A 355 -32.84 3.43 -19.06
C GLU A 355 -32.03 4.68 -18.60
N LEU A 356 -30.96 4.49 -17.86
CA LEU A 356 -30.10 5.56 -17.38
C LEU A 356 -29.49 6.35 -18.56
N LEU A 357 -29.03 5.67 -19.59
CA LEU A 357 -28.42 6.30 -20.77
C LEU A 357 -29.40 7.17 -21.60
N LYS A 358 -30.71 7.06 -21.38
CA LYS A 358 -31.68 7.98 -21.98
C LYS A 358 -31.62 9.37 -21.36
N SER A 359 -31.35 9.45 -20.06
CA SER A 359 -31.23 10.74 -19.34
C SER A 359 -29.78 11.21 -19.25
N GLU A 360 -28.83 10.32 -19.20
CA GLU A 360 -27.39 10.59 -19.04
C GLU A 360 -26.57 9.85 -20.12
N PRO A 361 -26.55 10.31 -21.38
CA PRO A 361 -25.91 9.62 -22.49
C PRO A 361 -24.39 9.37 -22.28
N THR A 362 -23.72 10.26 -21.57
CA THR A 362 -22.26 10.20 -21.30
C THR A 362 -21.92 9.41 -20.04
N TYR A 363 -22.93 8.83 -19.36
CA TYR A 363 -22.75 8.15 -18.07
C TYR A 363 -21.62 7.11 -18.06
N LEU A 364 -21.37 6.44 -19.17
CA LEU A 364 -20.37 5.37 -19.29
C LEU A 364 -18.98 5.83 -19.74
N GLU A 365 -18.81 7.07 -20.21
CA GLU A 365 -17.57 7.54 -20.84
C GLU A 365 -16.33 7.32 -20.00
N ASP A 366 -16.39 7.60 -18.70
CA ASP A 366 -15.25 7.46 -17.78
C ASP A 366 -15.25 6.16 -16.96
N ARG A 367 -16.18 5.24 -17.26
CA ARG A 367 -16.37 4.03 -16.44
C ARG A 367 -15.72 2.78 -17.01
N PHE A 368 -15.04 2.90 -18.14
CA PHE A 368 -14.38 1.78 -18.78
C PHE A 368 -12.92 2.06 -19.07
N TRP A 369 -12.13 1.01 -19.01
CA TRP A 369 -10.76 0.99 -19.47
C TRP A 369 -10.72 0.87 -21.00
N SER A 370 -9.54 1.09 -21.62
CA SER A 370 -9.35 1.04 -23.06
C SER A 370 -9.62 -0.33 -23.71
N ASP A 371 -9.71 -1.40 -22.93
CA ASP A 371 -10.12 -2.73 -23.37
C ASP A 371 -11.62 -3.03 -23.12
N GLY A 372 -12.39 -2.03 -22.66
CA GLY A 372 -13.81 -2.15 -22.36
C GLY A 372 -14.14 -2.74 -20.97
N MET A 373 -13.16 -3.01 -20.10
CA MET A 373 -13.42 -3.45 -18.73
C MET A 373 -14.02 -2.30 -17.89
N VAL A 374 -14.97 -2.65 -17.02
CA VAL A 374 -15.55 -1.70 -16.05
C VAL A 374 -14.49 -1.25 -15.05
N ARG A 375 -14.37 0.06 -14.83
CA ARG A 375 -13.54 0.64 -13.76
C ARG A 375 -14.24 0.54 -12.40
N VAL A 376 -13.50 0.22 -11.35
CA VAL A 376 -13.90 0.23 -9.94
C VAL A 376 -12.92 1.02 -9.09
#